data_67e079b575c2d855c0ddd107da69a417
#
_entry.id   67e079b575c2d855c0ddd107da69a417
#
_cell.length_a   1.000
_cell.length_b   1.000
_cell.length_c   1.000
_cell.angle_alpha   90.00
_cell.angle_beta   90.00
_cell.angle_gamma   90.00
#
_symmetry.space_group_name_H-M   'P 1'
#
loop_
_entity.id
_entity.type
_entity.pdbx_description
1 polymer ?
#
loop_
_entity_poly.entity_id
_entity_poly.type
_entity_poly.pdbx_seq_one_letter_code
_entity_poly.pdbx_strand_id
1 'polypeptide(L)'
;IYRFEKGDTDISMRFDLTVPLAKYVAKNYGNLSFPFRRYQIGKVYRGERTQKGRFREFYQCDIDIIGDGELSVINDAELPSVIYNIFKELGFDDFTIRINNRKILNGLFESLNQKENATEILRIIDKIEKIGKEAVIEELEKIEIPSDAINKIMDFIEIEGTTDEKLQKLNELNIKNEELKDEILKEIDMRLD
;
A
#
# COMPACT_ATOMS: atom_id res chain seq x y z
N ILE A 1 -9.34 16.86 -9.71
CA ILE A 1 -8.89 18.05 -8.96
C ILE A 1 -9.81 19.20 -9.33
N TYR A 2 -10.28 19.99 -8.35
CA TYR A 2 -10.99 21.23 -8.60
C TYR A 2 -9.97 22.34 -8.84
N ARG A 3 -10.08 23.00 -10.00
CA ARG A 3 -9.24 24.11 -10.42
C ARG A 3 -10.10 25.33 -10.73
N PHE A 4 -9.56 26.51 -10.46
CA PHE A 4 -10.18 27.78 -10.81
C PHE A 4 -9.11 28.86 -10.92
N GLU A 5 -9.38 29.87 -11.71
CA GLU A 5 -8.48 31.00 -11.93
C GLU A 5 -8.95 32.20 -11.09
N LYS A 6 -8.00 32.93 -10.52
CA LYS A 6 -8.23 34.19 -9.85
C LYS A 6 -7.21 35.22 -10.36
N GLY A 7 -7.64 36.07 -11.27
CA GLY A 7 -6.71 36.90 -12.06
C GLY A 7 -5.78 36.01 -12.87
N ASP A 8 -4.47 36.25 -12.78
CA ASP A 8 -3.44 35.46 -13.47
C ASP A 8 -2.95 34.27 -12.67
N THR A 9 -3.66 33.88 -11.60
CA THR A 9 -3.25 32.81 -10.70
C THR A 9 -4.14 31.59 -10.86
N ASP A 10 -3.53 30.45 -11.26
CA ASP A 10 -4.18 29.14 -11.25
C ASP A 10 -4.20 28.60 -9.80
N ILE A 11 -5.38 28.33 -9.28
CA ILE A 11 -5.62 27.84 -7.93
C ILE A 11 -6.27 26.46 -8.01
N SER A 12 -5.83 25.55 -7.17
CA SER A 12 -6.47 24.25 -7.02
C SER A 12 -6.83 23.97 -5.56
N MET A 13 -7.98 23.31 -5.37
CA MET A 13 -8.31 22.77 -4.06
C MET A 13 -7.44 21.54 -3.78
N ARG A 14 -6.99 21.40 -2.54
CA ARG A 14 -6.12 20.28 -2.17
C ARG A 14 -6.86 18.95 -2.31
N PHE A 15 -6.24 18.04 -3.04
CA PHE A 15 -6.75 16.69 -3.29
C PHE A 15 -6.43 15.74 -2.13
N ASP A 16 -5.30 15.95 -1.49
CA ASP A 16 -4.77 15.23 -0.34
C ASP A 16 -3.97 16.17 0.58
N LEU A 17 -3.41 15.63 1.65
CA LEU A 17 -2.53 16.36 2.57
C LEU A 17 -1.04 16.07 2.29
N THR A 18 -0.72 15.12 1.42
CA THR A 18 0.64 14.66 1.11
C THR A 18 1.41 15.70 0.27
N VAL A 19 0.80 16.23 -0.79
CA VAL A 19 1.46 17.25 -1.64
C VAL A 19 1.76 18.54 -0.86
N PRO A 20 0.83 19.08 -0.05
CA PRO A 20 1.16 20.20 0.84
C PRO A 20 2.27 19.89 1.85
N LEU A 21 2.31 18.65 2.38
CA LEU A 21 3.39 18.21 3.27
C LEU A 21 4.74 18.20 2.55
N ALA A 22 4.82 17.59 1.36
CA ALA A 22 6.06 17.55 0.60
C ALA A 22 6.61 18.96 0.34
N LYS A 23 5.73 19.90 -0.01
CA LYS A 23 6.10 21.32 -0.19
C LYS A 23 6.60 21.96 1.12
N TYR A 24 5.94 21.65 2.24
CA TYR A 24 6.34 22.15 3.56
C TYR A 24 7.73 21.63 3.94
N VAL A 25 7.95 20.32 3.80
CA VAL A 25 9.23 19.68 4.13
C VAL A 25 10.35 20.24 3.25
N ALA A 26 10.14 20.33 1.94
CA ALA A 26 11.13 20.91 1.03
C ALA A 26 11.52 22.35 1.40
N LYS A 27 10.53 23.17 1.79
CA LYS A 27 10.76 24.58 2.17
C LYS A 27 11.47 24.72 3.51
N ASN A 28 11.23 23.82 4.47
CA ASN A 28 11.70 23.92 5.84
C ASN A 28 12.76 22.87 6.20
N TYR A 29 13.30 22.17 5.20
CA TYR A 29 14.18 21.02 5.36
C TYR A 29 15.31 21.27 6.38
N GLY A 30 16.02 22.38 6.29
CA GLY A 30 17.11 22.71 7.21
C GLY A 30 16.71 23.00 8.66
N ASN A 31 15.40 23.11 8.93
CA ASN A 31 14.85 23.38 10.27
C ASN A 31 14.12 22.16 10.85
N LEU A 32 14.08 21.03 10.13
CA LEU A 32 13.39 19.82 10.56
C LEU A 32 14.39 18.82 11.14
N SER A 33 13.96 18.09 12.16
CA SER A 33 14.70 16.93 12.69
C SER A 33 14.13 15.67 12.07
N PHE A 34 15.00 14.76 11.61
CA PHE A 34 14.61 13.50 10.99
C PHE A 34 14.93 12.29 11.91
N PRO A 35 14.12 11.22 11.87
CA PRO A 35 12.89 11.08 11.10
C PRO A 35 11.81 12.07 11.58
N PHE A 36 11.25 12.83 10.62
CA PHE A 36 10.20 13.80 10.89
C PHE A 36 8.85 13.12 10.98
N ARG A 37 8.25 13.14 12.14
CA ARG A 37 6.92 12.56 12.42
C ARG A 37 5.89 13.66 12.51
N ARG A 38 4.79 13.48 11.83
CA ARG A 38 3.67 14.41 11.92
C ARG A 38 2.34 13.70 11.79
N TYR A 39 1.28 14.31 12.30
CA TYR A 39 -0.08 14.03 11.90
C TYR A 39 -0.75 15.32 11.42
N GLN A 40 -1.77 15.17 10.58
CA GLN A 40 -2.57 16.28 10.11
C GLN A 40 -4.01 15.84 9.92
N ILE A 41 -4.95 16.64 10.43
CA ILE A 41 -6.38 16.48 10.20
C ILE A 41 -6.84 17.69 9.37
N GLY A 42 -7.43 17.43 8.21
CA GLY A 42 -7.84 18.52 7.33
C GLY A 42 -8.80 18.08 6.23
N LYS A 43 -9.56 19.05 5.72
CA LYS A 43 -10.44 18.83 4.59
C LYS A 43 -9.67 18.66 3.29
N VAL A 44 -10.11 17.72 2.47
CA VAL A 44 -9.63 17.49 1.12
C VAL A 44 -10.80 17.43 0.14
N TYR A 45 -10.51 17.61 -1.16
CA TYR A 45 -11.52 17.82 -2.17
C TYR A 45 -11.25 16.98 -3.40
N ARG A 46 -12.17 16.04 -3.70
CA ARG A 46 -12.05 15.12 -4.84
C ARG A 46 -13.26 15.22 -5.72
N GLY A 47 -13.05 15.46 -7.01
CA GLY A 47 -14.11 15.60 -8.01
C GLY A 47 -14.69 14.26 -8.48
N GLU A 48 -14.66 13.24 -7.67
CA GLU A 48 -15.17 11.91 -7.99
C GLU A 48 -16.69 11.86 -7.99
N ARG A 49 -17.25 10.82 -8.61
CA ARG A 49 -18.71 10.57 -8.57
C ARG A 49 -19.10 10.27 -7.12
N THR A 50 -20.04 11.04 -6.60
CA THR A 50 -20.59 10.84 -5.26
C THR A 50 -21.34 9.52 -5.17
N GLN A 51 -21.10 8.78 -4.09
CA GLN A 51 -21.84 7.55 -3.75
C GLN A 51 -21.84 7.36 -2.23
N LYS A 52 -22.55 6.35 -1.71
CA LYS A 52 -22.58 6.09 -0.28
C LYS A 52 -21.17 5.93 0.29
N GLY A 53 -20.83 6.74 1.28
CA GLY A 53 -19.50 6.76 1.91
C GLY A 53 -18.41 7.49 1.11
N ARG A 54 -18.72 8.09 -0.06
CA ARG A 54 -17.78 8.91 -0.84
C ARG A 54 -18.35 10.30 -1.08
N PHE A 55 -17.66 11.29 -0.51
CA PHE A 55 -18.02 12.69 -0.59
C PHE A 55 -16.95 13.45 -1.41
N ARG A 56 -17.35 14.59 -1.97
CA ARG A 56 -16.42 15.47 -2.69
C ARG A 56 -15.60 16.35 -1.77
N GLU A 57 -16.08 16.59 -0.57
CA GLU A 57 -15.38 17.20 0.56
C GLU A 57 -15.44 16.24 1.74
N PHE A 58 -14.29 15.93 2.33
CA PHE A 58 -14.21 15.09 3.52
C PHE A 58 -12.91 15.39 4.29
N TYR A 59 -12.85 14.91 5.54
CA TYR A 59 -11.64 15.00 6.33
C TYR A 59 -10.73 13.81 6.07
N GLN A 60 -9.44 14.09 5.89
CA GLN A 60 -8.37 13.10 6.03
C GLN A 60 -7.68 13.29 7.38
N CYS A 61 -7.29 12.17 8.00
CA CYS A 61 -6.44 12.11 9.17
C CYS A 61 -5.19 11.37 8.73
N ASP A 62 -4.14 12.11 8.38
CA ASP A 62 -2.91 11.55 7.82
C ASP A 62 -1.84 11.49 8.92
N ILE A 63 -1.08 10.40 8.92
CA ILE A 63 0.10 10.20 9.75
C ILE A 63 1.25 9.94 8.79
N ASP A 64 2.33 10.68 8.94
CA ASP A 64 3.50 10.57 8.08
C ASP A 64 4.79 10.51 8.89
N ILE A 65 5.70 9.67 8.44
CA ILE A 65 7.07 9.58 8.93
C ILE A 65 7.99 9.78 7.73
N ILE A 66 8.83 10.79 7.78
CA ILE A 66 9.74 11.15 6.68
C ILE A 66 11.17 11.00 7.17
N GLY A 67 11.95 10.18 6.46
CA GLY A 67 13.38 10.02 6.69
C GLY A 67 14.21 11.00 5.85
N ASP A 68 15.48 11.15 6.23
CA ASP A 68 16.50 11.83 5.44
C ASP A 68 17.54 10.79 5.01
N GLY A 69 17.53 10.44 3.71
CA GLY A 69 18.28 9.32 3.17
C GLY A 69 17.57 7.98 3.40
N GLU A 70 17.91 7.29 4.46
CA GLU A 70 17.31 6.00 4.82
C GLU A 70 16.20 6.16 5.87
N LEU A 71 15.14 5.38 5.74
CA LEU A 71 14.08 5.25 6.73
C LEU A 71 14.00 3.78 7.15
N SER A 72 14.18 3.50 8.44
CA SER A 72 14.11 2.12 8.97
C SER A 72 12.71 1.53 8.76
N VAL A 73 12.65 0.24 8.39
CA VAL A 73 11.41 -0.54 8.21
C VAL A 73 10.53 -0.54 9.48
N ILE A 74 11.11 -0.36 10.65
CA ILE A 74 10.35 -0.25 11.92
C ILE A 74 9.30 0.87 11.87
N ASN A 75 9.53 1.91 11.06
CA ASN A 75 8.56 3.00 10.89
C ASN A 75 7.32 2.53 10.11
N ASP A 76 7.45 1.53 9.23
CA ASP A 76 6.31 0.93 8.54
C ASP A 76 5.44 0.11 9.52
N ALA A 77 6.04 -0.50 10.56
CA ALA A 77 5.32 -1.19 11.61
C ALA A 77 4.68 -0.23 12.64
N GLU A 78 5.28 0.96 12.85
CA GLU A 78 4.75 1.98 13.75
C GLU A 78 3.36 2.47 13.29
N LEU A 79 3.16 2.68 11.99
CA LEU A 79 1.91 3.22 11.45
C LEU A 79 0.68 2.33 11.72
N PRO A 80 0.68 1.01 11.47
CA PRO A 80 -0.41 0.11 11.84
C PRO A 80 -0.67 0.10 13.36
N SER A 81 0.36 0.20 14.18
CA SER A 81 0.23 0.27 15.64
C SER A 81 -0.51 1.52 16.08
N VAL A 82 -0.20 2.67 15.47
CA VAL A 82 -0.91 3.94 15.74
C VAL A 82 -2.37 3.82 15.32
N ILE A 83 -2.66 3.26 14.13
CA ILE A 83 -4.03 3.05 13.64
C ILE A 83 -4.80 2.12 14.60
N TYR A 84 -4.18 1.03 15.04
CA TYR A 84 -4.77 0.10 16.00
C TYR A 84 -5.18 0.81 17.29
N ASN A 85 -4.27 1.57 17.88
CA ASN A 85 -4.51 2.29 19.14
C ASN A 85 -5.63 3.33 18.98
N ILE A 86 -5.62 4.10 17.88
CA ILE A 86 -6.68 5.08 17.60
C ILE A 86 -8.04 4.40 17.49
N PHE A 87 -8.14 3.28 16.77
CA PHE A 87 -9.42 2.57 16.62
C PHE A 87 -9.91 1.99 17.95
N LYS A 88 -9.00 1.48 18.79
CA LYS A 88 -9.35 1.03 20.14
C LYS A 88 -9.87 2.16 21.02
N GLU A 89 -9.21 3.32 21.01
CA GLU A 89 -9.66 4.50 21.74
C GLU A 89 -11.01 5.05 21.25
N LEU A 90 -11.30 4.91 19.95
CA LEU A 90 -12.58 5.26 19.36
C LEU A 90 -13.70 4.25 19.66
N GLY A 91 -13.39 3.13 20.32
CA GLY A 91 -14.35 2.10 20.72
C GLY A 91 -14.67 1.09 19.62
N PHE A 92 -13.81 0.96 18.59
CA PHE A 92 -13.91 -0.15 17.65
C PHE A 92 -13.27 -1.39 18.25
N ASP A 93 -14.09 -2.40 18.53
CA ASP A 93 -13.63 -3.67 19.13
C ASP A 93 -13.28 -4.74 18.07
N ASP A 94 -13.90 -4.66 16.91
CA ASP A 94 -13.74 -5.64 15.83
C ASP A 94 -13.32 -4.93 14.53
N PHE A 95 -12.05 -5.05 14.16
CA PHE A 95 -11.50 -4.54 12.91
C PHE A 95 -10.25 -5.32 12.51
N THR A 96 -9.97 -5.34 11.23
CA THR A 96 -8.78 -5.99 10.67
C THR A 96 -7.91 -4.99 9.93
N ILE A 97 -6.63 -4.93 10.28
CA ILE A 97 -5.62 -4.19 9.53
C ILE A 97 -4.97 -5.15 8.55
N ARG A 98 -5.15 -4.90 7.24
CA ARG A 98 -4.52 -5.70 6.18
C ARG A 98 -3.28 -4.97 5.69
N ILE A 99 -2.14 -5.65 5.75
CA ILE A 99 -0.83 -5.13 5.32
C ILE A 99 -0.37 -5.91 4.10
N ASN A 100 0.21 -5.22 3.13
CA ASN A 100 0.83 -5.83 1.97
C ASN A 100 2.13 -5.10 1.62
N ASN A 101 3.13 -5.83 1.15
CA ASN A 101 4.39 -5.28 0.69
C ASN A 101 4.57 -5.57 -0.82
N ARG A 102 4.73 -4.52 -1.61
CA ARG A 102 4.94 -4.64 -3.07
C ARG A 102 6.20 -5.42 -3.44
N LYS A 103 7.22 -5.45 -2.58
CA LYS A 103 8.45 -6.21 -2.82
C LYS A 103 8.16 -7.72 -2.92
N ILE A 104 7.19 -8.23 -2.15
CA ILE A 104 6.77 -9.64 -2.21
C ILE A 104 6.25 -9.98 -3.60
N LEU A 105 5.33 -9.18 -4.11
CA LEU A 105 4.75 -9.37 -5.45
C LEU A 105 5.79 -9.19 -6.56
N ASN A 106 6.65 -8.18 -6.45
CA ASN A 106 7.72 -7.96 -7.40
C ASN A 106 8.71 -9.14 -7.41
N GLY A 107 9.08 -9.66 -6.24
CA GLY A 107 9.93 -10.85 -6.12
C GLY A 107 9.29 -12.10 -6.72
N LEU A 108 7.98 -12.30 -6.53
CA LEU A 108 7.23 -13.36 -7.17
C LEU A 108 7.28 -13.22 -8.69
N PHE A 109 6.93 -12.07 -9.25
CA PHE A 109 6.94 -11.85 -10.70
C PHE A 109 8.34 -11.98 -11.31
N GLU A 110 9.37 -11.56 -10.60
CA GLU A 110 10.76 -11.74 -11.01
C GLU A 110 11.14 -13.23 -11.04
N SER A 111 10.73 -14.02 -10.03
CA SER A 111 10.96 -15.47 -10.00
C SER A 111 10.23 -16.22 -11.11
N LEU A 112 9.14 -15.66 -11.61
CA LEU A 112 8.33 -16.19 -12.72
C LEU A 112 8.75 -15.64 -14.08
N ASN A 113 9.78 -14.81 -14.18
CA ASN A 113 10.20 -14.06 -15.37
C ASN A 113 9.08 -13.18 -15.95
N GLN A 114 8.21 -12.63 -15.07
CA GLN A 114 7.07 -11.78 -15.44
C GLN A 114 7.20 -10.33 -14.94
N LYS A 115 8.41 -9.87 -14.66
CA LYS A 115 8.69 -8.53 -14.15
C LYS A 115 8.15 -7.42 -15.07
N GLU A 116 8.29 -7.59 -16.38
CA GLU A 116 7.82 -6.61 -17.38
C GLU A 116 6.29 -6.53 -17.40
N ASN A 117 5.61 -7.64 -17.15
CA ASN A 117 4.15 -7.74 -17.11
C ASN A 117 3.54 -7.41 -15.73
N ALA A 118 4.36 -7.12 -14.71
CA ALA A 118 3.93 -6.98 -13.32
C ALA A 118 2.76 -6.00 -13.14
N THR A 119 2.80 -4.83 -13.79
CA THR A 119 1.75 -3.82 -13.69
C THR A 119 0.41 -4.30 -14.26
N GLU A 120 0.45 -5.01 -15.40
CA GLU A 120 -0.75 -5.52 -16.05
C GLU A 120 -1.32 -6.70 -15.26
N ILE A 121 -0.47 -7.59 -14.76
CA ILE A 121 -0.87 -8.71 -13.90
C ILE A 121 -1.57 -8.17 -12.64
N LEU A 122 -0.99 -7.20 -11.96
CA LEU A 122 -1.60 -6.57 -10.77
C LEU A 122 -2.97 -5.97 -11.08
N ARG A 123 -3.10 -5.27 -12.22
CA ARG A 123 -4.38 -4.68 -12.65
C ARG A 123 -5.46 -5.71 -12.90
N ILE A 124 -5.09 -6.89 -13.37
CA ILE A 124 -6.02 -8.01 -13.60
C ILE A 124 -6.40 -8.64 -12.27
N ILE A 125 -5.42 -8.92 -11.40
CA ILE A 125 -5.63 -9.51 -10.07
C ILE A 125 -6.54 -8.65 -9.19
N ASP A 126 -6.39 -7.32 -9.22
CA ASP A 126 -7.22 -6.39 -8.45
C ASP A 126 -8.73 -6.49 -8.76
N LYS A 127 -9.08 -7.16 -9.85
CA LYS A 127 -10.48 -7.38 -10.22
C LYS A 127 -11.05 -8.69 -9.68
N ILE A 128 -10.25 -9.55 -9.06
CA ILE A 128 -10.64 -10.92 -8.69
C ILE A 128 -11.94 -10.96 -7.86
N GLU A 129 -12.12 -10.03 -6.93
CA GLU A 129 -13.34 -9.93 -6.12
C GLU A 129 -14.59 -9.53 -6.95
N LYS A 130 -14.40 -8.96 -8.15
CA LYS A 130 -15.48 -8.46 -9.00
C LYS A 130 -15.86 -9.43 -10.11
N ILE A 131 -14.87 -10.08 -10.71
CA ILE A 131 -15.08 -10.90 -11.92
C ILE A 131 -14.87 -12.40 -11.66
N GLY A 132 -14.34 -12.78 -10.51
CA GLY A 132 -14.06 -14.17 -10.14
C GLY A 132 -12.72 -14.69 -10.66
N LYS A 133 -12.32 -15.86 -10.14
CA LYS A 133 -11.03 -16.51 -10.41
C LYS A 133 -10.87 -16.92 -11.87
N GLU A 134 -11.89 -17.56 -12.42
CA GLU A 134 -11.87 -18.08 -13.79
C GLU A 134 -11.65 -16.95 -14.82
N ALA A 135 -12.37 -15.84 -14.65
CA ALA A 135 -12.21 -14.69 -15.53
C ALA A 135 -10.84 -14.00 -15.39
N VAL A 136 -10.23 -14.02 -14.19
CA VAL A 136 -8.86 -13.52 -13.98
C VAL A 136 -7.87 -14.41 -14.72
N ILE A 137 -8.00 -15.72 -14.64
CA ILE A 137 -7.14 -16.67 -15.38
C ILE A 137 -7.24 -16.40 -16.88
N GLU A 138 -8.46 -16.28 -17.43
CA GLU A 138 -8.66 -15.97 -18.85
C GLU A 138 -8.04 -14.61 -19.25
N GLU A 139 -8.11 -13.58 -18.40
CA GLU A 139 -7.47 -12.29 -18.68
C GLU A 139 -5.94 -12.40 -18.66
N LEU A 140 -5.36 -13.21 -17.76
CA LEU A 140 -3.92 -13.47 -17.73
C LEU A 140 -3.44 -14.26 -18.94
N GLU A 141 -4.21 -15.25 -19.39
CA GLU A 141 -3.91 -16.00 -20.62
C GLU A 141 -3.92 -15.09 -21.87
N LYS A 142 -4.86 -14.13 -21.95
CA LYS A 142 -4.94 -13.17 -23.08
C LYS A 142 -3.72 -12.27 -23.20
N ILE A 143 -3.00 -12.01 -22.11
CA ILE A 143 -1.73 -11.27 -22.12
C ILE A 143 -0.51 -12.21 -22.17
N GLU A 144 -0.73 -13.46 -22.61
CA GLU A 144 0.31 -14.46 -22.88
C GLU A 144 1.15 -14.86 -21.66
N ILE A 145 0.58 -14.81 -20.45
CA ILE A 145 1.26 -15.32 -19.25
C ILE A 145 1.26 -16.84 -19.29
N PRO A 146 2.42 -17.51 -19.11
CA PRO A 146 2.51 -18.96 -19.10
C PRO A 146 1.64 -19.61 -18.02
N SER A 147 1.01 -20.74 -18.33
CA SER A 147 0.07 -21.40 -17.41
C SER A 147 0.67 -21.80 -16.06
N ASP A 148 1.96 -22.15 -16.03
CA ASP A 148 2.69 -22.43 -14.78
C ASP A 148 2.88 -21.17 -13.92
N ALA A 149 3.09 -20.02 -14.54
CA ALA A 149 3.15 -18.74 -13.86
C ALA A 149 1.77 -18.32 -13.33
N ILE A 150 0.70 -18.50 -14.13
CA ILE A 150 -0.68 -18.24 -13.69
C ILE A 150 -1.02 -19.08 -12.47
N ASN A 151 -0.73 -20.37 -12.46
CA ASN A 151 -1.00 -21.24 -11.33
C ASN A 151 -0.29 -20.75 -10.06
N LYS A 152 0.99 -20.40 -10.13
CA LYS A 152 1.74 -19.89 -8.97
C LYS A 152 1.23 -18.53 -8.49
N ILE A 153 0.78 -17.67 -9.39
CA ILE A 153 0.14 -16.39 -9.03
C ILE A 153 -1.18 -16.66 -8.29
N MET A 154 -1.98 -17.61 -8.77
CA MET A 154 -3.24 -17.98 -8.12
C MET A 154 -3.01 -18.64 -6.78
N ASP A 155 -2.04 -19.55 -6.65
CA ASP A 155 -1.64 -20.17 -5.39
C ASP A 155 -1.21 -19.10 -4.36
N PHE A 156 -0.47 -18.09 -4.81
CA PHE A 156 -0.08 -16.97 -3.95
C PHE A 156 -1.28 -16.15 -3.46
N ILE A 157 -2.23 -15.84 -4.33
CA ILE A 157 -3.43 -15.05 -3.98
C ILE A 157 -4.34 -15.82 -3.02
N GLU A 158 -4.39 -17.14 -3.14
CA GLU A 158 -5.20 -18.03 -2.31
C GLU A 158 -4.54 -18.43 -0.98
N ILE A 159 -3.40 -17.82 -0.62
CA ILE A 159 -2.77 -18.06 0.67
C ILE A 159 -3.69 -17.56 1.79
N GLU A 160 -4.31 -18.50 2.50
CA GLU A 160 -5.16 -18.26 3.65
C GLU A 160 -4.58 -18.91 4.91
N GLY A 161 -5.05 -18.46 6.08
CA GLY A 161 -4.65 -18.98 7.39
C GLY A 161 -4.27 -17.87 8.36
N THR A 162 -3.69 -18.26 9.48
CA THR A 162 -3.07 -17.36 10.45
C THR A 162 -1.88 -16.63 9.86
N THR A 163 -1.39 -15.59 10.52
CA THR A 163 -0.19 -14.85 10.07
C THR A 163 1.00 -15.79 9.90
N ASP A 164 1.24 -16.69 10.86
CA ASP A 164 2.37 -17.62 10.83
C ASP A 164 2.25 -18.62 9.67
N GLU A 165 1.06 -19.18 9.43
CA GLU A 165 0.81 -20.08 8.30
C GLU A 165 1.00 -19.37 6.95
N LYS A 166 0.57 -18.12 6.82
CA LYS A 166 0.80 -17.32 5.61
C LYS A 166 2.28 -17.06 5.38
N LEU A 167 3.01 -16.71 6.42
CA LEU A 167 4.46 -16.49 6.35
C LEU A 167 5.22 -17.76 5.98
N GLN A 168 4.83 -18.91 6.56
CA GLN A 168 5.40 -20.19 6.19
C GLN A 168 5.16 -20.52 4.70
N LYS A 169 3.93 -20.37 4.22
CA LYS A 169 3.60 -20.59 2.80
C LYS A 169 4.36 -19.65 1.86
N LEU A 170 4.53 -18.37 2.24
CA LEU A 170 5.34 -17.42 1.49
C LEU A 170 6.81 -17.86 1.39
N ASN A 171 7.37 -18.39 2.47
CA ASN A 171 8.72 -18.94 2.48
C ASN A 171 8.85 -20.18 1.56
N GLU A 172 7.83 -21.03 1.51
CA GLU A 172 7.79 -22.24 0.66
C GLU A 172 7.72 -21.90 -0.84
N LEU A 173 7.17 -20.75 -1.23
CA LEU A 173 7.14 -20.27 -2.62
C LEU A 173 8.52 -19.97 -3.21
N ASN A 174 9.57 -20.04 -2.39
CA ASN A 174 10.97 -19.91 -2.79
C ASN A 174 11.24 -18.67 -3.66
N ILE A 175 10.65 -17.54 -3.26
CA ILE A 175 10.81 -16.25 -3.92
C ILE A 175 12.30 -15.89 -3.84
N LYS A 176 12.98 -15.85 -4.98
CA LYS A 176 14.44 -15.64 -5.10
C LYS A 176 14.82 -14.17 -4.88
N ASN A 177 14.47 -13.61 -3.75
CA ASN A 177 14.96 -12.29 -3.38
C ASN A 177 15.50 -12.37 -1.96
N GLU A 178 16.84 -12.44 -1.82
CA GLU A 178 17.50 -12.53 -0.52
C GLU A 178 17.19 -11.29 0.35
N GLU A 179 17.11 -10.10 -0.27
CA GLU A 179 16.74 -8.88 0.44
C GLU A 179 15.31 -8.97 1.01
N LEU A 180 14.39 -9.63 0.30
CA LEU A 180 13.03 -9.82 0.74
C LEU A 180 12.92 -10.79 1.91
N LYS A 181 13.70 -11.88 1.91
CA LYS A 181 13.75 -12.82 3.03
C LYS A 181 14.24 -12.14 4.30
N ASP A 182 15.29 -11.34 4.20
CA ASP A 182 15.85 -10.61 5.33
C ASP A 182 14.90 -9.52 5.86
N GLU A 183 14.16 -8.83 4.98
CA GLU A 183 13.17 -7.82 5.41
C GLU A 183 11.94 -8.48 6.04
N ILE A 184 11.39 -9.55 5.46
CA ILE A 184 10.25 -10.28 6.03
C ILE A 184 10.63 -10.88 7.39
N LEU A 185 11.80 -11.48 7.52
CA LEU A 185 12.27 -12.04 8.79
C LEU A 185 12.48 -10.94 9.84
N LYS A 186 12.99 -9.79 9.46
CA LYS A 186 13.11 -8.62 10.36
C LYS A 186 11.75 -8.08 10.80
N GLU A 187 10.77 -8.02 9.90
CA GLU A 187 9.39 -7.62 10.24
C GLU A 187 8.71 -8.62 11.19
N ILE A 188 9.02 -9.91 11.07
CA ILE A 188 8.49 -10.99 11.95
C ILE A 188 9.13 -10.93 13.32
N ASP A 189 10.45 -10.83 13.41
CA ASP A 189 11.19 -10.77 14.68
C ASP A 189 10.81 -9.55 15.52
N MET A 190 10.44 -8.42 14.88
CA MET A 190 9.97 -7.22 15.58
C MET A 190 8.54 -7.30 16.13
N ARG A 191 7.78 -8.36 15.80
CA ARG A 191 6.40 -8.56 16.31
C ARG A 191 6.32 -9.51 17.49
N LEU A 192 7.42 -10.20 17.81
CA LEU A 192 7.48 -11.20 18.87
C LEU A 192 8.01 -10.66 20.20
N ASP A 193 8.49 -9.41 20.23
CA ASP A 193 8.91 -8.69 21.44
C ASP A 193 7.85 -7.62 21.84
#